data_9d24c0661d65b8aa28daf85c002a237a
#
_entry.id   9d24c0661d65b8aa28daf85c002a237a
#
_cell.length_a   1.000
_cell.length_b   1.000
_cell.length_c   1.000
_cell.angle_alpha   90.00
_cell.angle_beta   90.00
_cell.angle_gamma   90.00
#
_symmetry.space_group_name_H-M   'P 1'
#
loop_
_entity.id
_entity.type
_entity.pdbx_description
1 polymer ?
#
loop_
_entity_poly.entity_id
_entity_poly.type
_entity_poly.pdbx_seq_one_letter_code
_entity_poly.pdbx_strand_id
1 'polypeptide(L)'
;DTPVHEALREALANCLINADFYGVRGIVVRKEADRIVFENPGYSRTGKQQMKKGGISDPRNKVLMKMFNLINIGERAGSGVPNIFNTWEDQGWVEPVIEEQFDPDRTLLILSFDKKQAIKTSDKKQANKSYHKKQNQKTLENIEKIREYLSKNNISKTSDIAEYIGLSLPRTRAILKEIPDVSPIGNNSNRKWTLQK
;
A
#
# COMPACT_ATOMS: atom_id res chain seq x y z
N ASP A 1 -25.54 2.44 13.61
CA ASP A 1 -24.20 2.13 13.07
C ASP A 1 -23.29 1.64 14.19
N THR A 2 -22.47 0.66 13.89
CA THR A 2 -21.41 0.19 14.80
C THR A 2 -20.05 0.71 14.30
N PRO A 3 -19.04 0.79 15.15
CA PRO A 3 -17.68 1.17 14.72
C PRO A 3 -17.16 0.34 13.54
N VAL A 4 -17.55 -0.95 13.47
CA VAL A 4 -17.19 -1.83 12.34
C VAL A 4 -17.83 -1.37 11.03
N HIS A 5 -19.11 -0.95 11.05
CA HIS A 5 -19.77 -0.42 9.86
C HIS A 5 -19.12 0.89 9.39
N GLU A 6 -18.72 1.75 10.32
CA GLU A 6 -18.01 2.98 10.01
C GLU A 6 -16.64 2.69 9.38
N ALA A 7 -15.88 1.77 9.95
CA ALA A 7 -14.61 1.33 9.41
C ALA A 7 -14.72 0.70 8.01
N LEU A 8 -15.78 -0.06 7.75
CA LEU A 8 -16.06 -0.63 6.43
C LEU A 8 -16.41 0.45 5.38
N ARG A 9 -17.23 1.45 5.77
CA ARG A 9 -17.52 2.60 4.89
C ARG A 9 -16.26 3.40 4.58
N GLU A 10 -15.42 3.62 5.59
CA GLU A 10 -14.14 4.28 5.44
C GLU A 10 -13.21 3.51 4.50
N ALA A 11 -13.13 2.18 4.64
CA ALA A 11 -12.36 1.32 3.76
C ALA A 11 -12.84 1.41 2.30
N LEU A 12 -14.16 1.41 2.08
CA LEU A 12 -14.76 1.56 0.75
C LEU A 12 -14.48 2.96 0.17
N ALA A 13 -14.66 4.02 0.96
CA ALA A 13 -14.40 5.38 0.54
C ALA A 13 -12.92 5.56 0.14
N ASN A 14 -12.00 5.07 0.97
CA ASN A 14 -10.56 5.09 0.66
C ASN A 14 -10.23 4.32 -0.63
N CYS A 15 -10.84 3.17 -0.84
CA CYS A 15 -10.68 2.38 -2.06
C CYS A 15 -11.11 3.17 -3.31
N LEU A 16 -12.27 3.85 -3.24
CA LEU A 16 -12.81 4.69 -4.31
C LEU A 16 -11.96 5.95 -4.54
N ILE A 17 -11.61 6.66 -3.46
CA ILE A 17 -10.85 7.93 -3.51
C ILE A 17 -9.45 7.72 -4.11
N ASN A 18 -8.82 6.58 -3.85
CA ASN A 18 -7.45 6.31 -4.27
C ASN A 18 -7.33 5.47 -5.55
N ALA A 19 -8.44 5.04 -6.13
CA ALA A 19 -8.45 4.28 -7.38
C ALA A 19 -7.90 5.08 -8.57
N ASP A 20 -7.17 4.42 -9.44
CA ASP A 20 -6.78 4.92 -10.75
C ASP A 20 -7.89 4.60 -11.77
N PHE A 21 -8.77 5.59 -12.00
CA PHE A 21 -9.89 5.44 -12.94
C PHE A 21 -9.48 5.61 -14.41
N TYR A 22 -8.23 5.98 -14.69
CA TYR A 22 -7.72 6.10 -16.07
C TYR A 22 -7.16 4.76 -16.59
N GLY A 23 -6.99 3.79 -15.71
CA GLY A 23 -6.56 2.45 -16.07
C GLY A 23 -7.69 1.57 -16.60
N VAL A 24 -7.33 0.42 -17.18
CA VAL A 24 -8.29 -0.54 -17.79
C VAL A 24 -9.02 -1.37 -16.71
N ARG A 25 -8.57 -1.33 -15.45
CA ARG A 25 -9.08 -2.20 -14.39
C ARG A 25 -9.95 -1.44 -13.40
N GLY A 26 -11.03 -2.10 -12.98
CA GLY A 26 -11.97 -1.58 -11.98
C GLY A 26 -11.56 -1.88 -10.53
N ILE A 27 -12.31 -1.27 -9.62
CA ILE A 27 -12.30 -1.60 -8.20
C ILE A 27 -12.98 -2.96 -8.00
N VAL A 28 -12.45 -3.76 -7.09
CA VAL A 28 -13.04 -5.04 -6.71
C VAL A 28 -13.21 -5.07 -5.19
N VAL A 29 -14.42 -5.38 -4.72
CA VAL A 29 -14.68 -5.65 -3.31
C VAL A 29 -15.18 -7.09 -3.22
N ARG A 30 -14.44 -7.93 -2.49
CA ARG A 30 -14.82 -9.33 -2.27
C ARG A 30 -15.15 -9.55 -0.81
N LYS A 31 -16.37 -10.06 -0.55
CA LYS A 31 -16.75 -10.59 0.75
C LYS A 31 -16.54 -12.09 0.73
N GLU A 32 -15.64 -12.56 1.56
CA GLU A 32 -15.38 -13.98 1.79
C GLU A 32 -15.98 -14.42 3.13
N ALA A 33 -15.89 -15.69 3.48
CA ALA A 33 -16.48 -16.20 4.73
C ALA A 33 -15.85 -15.56 5.98
N ASP A 34 -14.52 -15.34 5.95
CA ASP A 34 -13.68 -14.91 7.06
C ASP A 34 -13.06 -13.52 6.89
N ARG A 35 -13.30 -12.83 5.74
CA ARG A 35 -12.70 -11.54 5.45
C ARG A 35 -13.48 -10.73 4.42
N ILE A 36 -13.12 -9.45 4.33
CA ILE A 36 -13.47 -8.58 3.19
C ILE A 36 -12.15 -8.06 2.60
N VAL A 37 -12.07 -8.08 1.28
CA VAL A 37 -10.93 -7.54 0.53
C VAL A 37 -11.41 -6.37 -0.32
N PHE A 38 -10.82 -5.20 -0.10
CA PHE A 38 -10.98 -4.02 -0.93
C PHE A 38 -9.75 -3.91 -1.82
N GLU A 39 -9.96 -3.78 -3.11
CA GLU A 39 -8.90 -3.80 -4.11
C GLU A 39 -9.14 -2.68 -5.11
N ASN A 40 -8.25 -1.69 -5.15
CA ASN A 40 -8.32 -0.60 -6.10
C ASN A 40 -7.11 -0.59 -7.04
N PRO A 41 -7.31 -0.23 -8.33
CA PRO A 41 -6.20 -0.02 -9.25
C PRO A 41 -5.34 1.16 -8.81
N GLY A 42 -4.04 1.05 -9.05
CA GLY A 42 -3.03 2.03 -8.69
C GLY A 42 -2.33 1.72 -7.37
N TYR A 43 -1.11 2.25 -7.25
CA TYR A 43 -0.29 2.17 -6.04
C TYR A 43 -0.66 3.26 -5.04
N SER A 44 -0.33 3.08 -3.77
CA SER A 44 -0.48 4.10 -2.75
C SER A 44 0.47 5.28 -3.00
N ARG A 45 -0.05 6.50 -3.00
CA ARG A 45 0.75 7.72 -3.19
C ARG A 45 1.57 8.10 -1.97
N THR A 46 1.08 7.73 -0.79
CA THR A 46 1.75 7.97 0.50
C THR A 46 2.63 6.81 0.96
N GLY A 47 2.35 5.59 0.48
CA GLY A 47 2.99 4.34 0.90
C GLY A 47 2.33 3.72 2.13
N LYS A 48 2.46 2.40 2.26
CA LYS A 48 1.78 1.58 3.29
C LYS A 48 2.03 2.03 4.72
N GLN A 49 3.28 2.37 5.04
CA GLN A 49 3.64 2.80 6.40
C GLN A 49 2.99 4.13 6.77
N GLN A 50 2.96 5.08 5.84
CA GLN A 50 2.32 6.37 6.06
C GLN A 50 0.79 6.24 6.14
N MET A 51 0.19 5.36 5.33
CA MET A 51 -1.24 5.05 5.44
C MET A 51 -1.61 4.54 6.84
N LYS A 52 -0.81 3.60 7.38
CA LYS A 52 -1.02 3.04 8.72
C LYS A 52 -0.79 4.05 9.83
N LYS A 53 0.21 4.93 9.69
CA LYS A 53 0.52 5.99 10.65
C LYS A 53 -0.53 7.11 10.65
N GLY A 54 -1.13 7.40 9.50
CA GLY A 54 -2.06 8.51 9.32
C GLY A 54 -1.38 9.90 9.32
N GLY A 55 -2.20 10.95 9.41
CA GLY A 55 -1.76 12.33 9.49
C GLY A 55 -1.36 12.96 8.14
N ILE A 56 -1.21 12.21 7.07
CA ILE A 56 -0.94 12.69 5.71
C ILE A 56 -1.93 12.05 4.75
N SER A 57 -2.63 12.87 3.97
CA SER A 57 -3.54 12.45 2.92
C SER A 57 -3.08 13.00 1.58
N ASP A 58 -2.90 12.12 0.59
CA ASP A 58 -2.66 12.49 -0.81
C ASP A 58 -3.61 11.71 -1.73
N PRO A 59 -4.89 12.07 -1.73
CA PRO A 59 -5.91 11.37 -2.49
C PRO A 59 -5.68 11.50 -3.99
N ARG A 60 -5.87 10.40 -4.73
CA ARG A 60 -5.81 10.42 -6.19
C ARG A 60 -6.98 11.19 -6.77
N ASN A 61 -8.17 11.02 -6.20
CA ASN A 61 -9.42 11.65 -6.65
C ASN A 61 -9.91 12.67 -5.62
N LYS A 62 -9.34 13.88 -5.65
CA LYS A 62 -9.64 14.96 -4.68
C LYS A 62 -11.09 15.42 -4.70
N VAL A 63 -11.73 15.40 -5.87
CA VAL A 63 -13.15 15.80 -6.00
C VAL A 63 -14.03 14.74 -5.32
N LEU A 64 -13.77 13.47 -5.56
CA LEU A 64 -14.52 12.38 -4.93
C LEU A 64 -14.35 12.41 -3.39
N MET A 65 -13.15 12.67 -2.89
CA MET A 65 -12.92 12.86 -1.46
C MET A 65 -13.77 14.00 -0.89
N LYS A 66 -13.84 15.15 -1.58
CA LYS A 66 -14.69 16.28 -1.15
C LYS A 66 -16.18 15.88 -1.11
N MET A 67 -16.65 15.11 -2.10
CA MET A 67 -18.04 14.64 -2.13
C MET A 67 -18.35 13.70 -0.94
N PHE A 68 -17.47 12.77 -0.62
CA PHE A 68 -17.63 11.92 0.55
C PHE A 68 -17.64 12.72 1.86
N ASN A 69 -16.77 13.72 1.98
CA ASN A 69 -16.74 14.59 3.17
C ASN A 69 -18.05 15.37 3.39
N LEU A 70 -18.78 15.73 2.32
CA LEU A 70 -20.09 16.39 2.44
C LEU A 70 -21.15 15.52 3.12
N ILE A 71 -21.01 14.20 3.03
CA ILE A 71 -21.94 13.23 3.65
C ILE A 71 -21.32 12.56 4.89
N ASN A 72 -20.26 13.17 5.45
CA ASN A 72 -19.54 12.67 6.62
C ASN A 72 -19.00 11.23 6.46
N ILE A 73 -18.67 10.83 5.24
CA ILE A 73 -17.94 9.60 4.94
C ILE A 73 -16.58 10.00 4.42
N GLY A 74 -15.56 9.25 4.83
CA GLY A 74 -14.19 9.62 4.48
C GLY A 74 -13.62 10.62 5.46
N GLU A 75 -12.37 10.74 5.38
CA GLU A 75 -11.51 11.18 6.43
C GLU A 75 -11.33 12.69 6.54
N ARG A 76 -11.15 13.16 7.77
CA ARG A 76 -10.50 14.43 8.07
C ARG A 76 -9.02 14.17 8.37
N ALA A 77 -8.14 14.61 7.46
CA ALA A 77 -6.69 14.72 7.68
C ALA A 77 -5.89 13.43 8.00
N GLY A 78 -6.10 12.30 7.31
CA GLY A 78 -5.26 11.12 7.42
C GLY A 78 -5.58 10.19 8.63
N SER A 79 -6.80 10.22 9.21
CA SER A 79 -7.23 9.37 10.34
C SER A 79 -7.97 8.10 9.96
N GLY A 80 -8.48 7.98 8.73
CA GLY A 80 -9.37 6.89 8.33
C GLY A 80 -8.73 5.51 8.38
N VAL A 81 -7.55 5.35 7.79
CA VAL A 81 -6.85 4.06 7.84
C VAL A 81 -6.47 3.68 9.28
N PRO A 82 -5.84 4.55 10.10
CA PRO A 82 -5.64 4.28 11.52
C PRO A 82 -6.91 3.86 12.26
N ASN A 83 -8.04 4.52 11.99
CA ASN A 83 -9.32 4.18 12.63
C ASN A 83 -9.80 2.76 12.26
N ILE A 84 -9.60 2.33 11.01
CA ILE A 84 -9.88 0.95 10.59
C ILE A 84 -9.03 -0.03 11.43
N PHE A 85 -7.72 0.24 11.59
CA PHE A 85 -6.82 -0.62 12.37
C PHE A 85 -7.24 -0.68 13.84
N ASN A 86 -7.53 0.45 14.47
CA ASN A 86 -7.96 0.53 15.85
C ASN A 86 -9.29 -0.23 16.06
N THR A 87 -10.26 -0.04 15.17
CA THR A 87 -11.55 -0.75 15.23
C THR A 87 -11.35 -2.27 15.17
N TRP A 88 -10.45 -2.78 14.29
CA TRP A 88 -10.15 -4.21 14.21
C TRP A 88 -9.47 -4.73 15.46
N GLU A 89 -8.59 -3.93 16.05
CA GLU A 89 -7.93 -4.25 17.32
C GLU A 89 -8.92 -4.35 18.45
N ASP A 90 -9.84 -3.38 18.57
CA ASP A 90 -10.90 -3.33 19.59
C ASP A 90 -11.85 -4.54 19.52
N GLN A 91 -12.09 -5.08 18.31
CA GLN A 91 -12.86 -6.31 18.13
C GLN A 91 -12.05 -7.59 18.45
N GLY A 92 -10.77 -7.47 18.73
CA GLY A 92 -9.89 -8.62 18.95
C GLY A 92 -9.64 -9.45 17.69
N TRP A 93 -9.81 -8.85 16.52
CA TRP A 93 -9.57 -9.51 15.24
C TRP A 93 -8.11 -9.39 14.79
N VAL A 94 -7.73 -10.23 13.81
CA VAL A 94 -6.41 -10.17 13.19
C VAL A 94 -6.22 -8.79 12.54
N GLU A 95 -5.02 -8.23 12.72
CA GLU A 95 -4.68 -6.89 12.20
C GLU A 95 -4.95 -6.79 10.70
N PRO A 96 -5.55 -5.66 10.24
CA PRO A 96 -5.72 -5.37 8.81
C PRO A 96 -4.41 -5.42 8.05
N VAL A 97 -4.45 -5.90 6.81
CA VAL A 97 -3.26 -6.00 5.95
C VAL A 97 -3.43 -5.07 4.75
N ILE A 98 -2.44 -4.20 4.53
CA ILE A 98 -2.32 -3.39 3.32
C ILE A 98 -1.24 -4.01 2.43
N GLU A 99 -1.61 -4.35 1.21
CA GLU A 99 -0.70 -4.89 0.20
C GLU A 99 -0.67 -3.99 -1.03
N GLU A 100 0.48 -3.91 -1.66
CA GLU A 100 0.62 -3.34 -2.99
C GLU A 100 1.05 -4.46 -3.93
N GLN A 101 0.28 -4.66 -4.97
CA GLN A 101 0.59 -5.56 -6.07
C GLN A 101 1.04 -4.73 -7.26
N PHE A 102 1.92 -5.31 -8.05
CA PHE A 102 2.50 -4.67 -9.21
C PHE A 102 2.37 -5.65 -10.41
N ASP A 103 2.18 -5.12 -11.61
CA ASP A 103 1.86 -5.86 -12.83
C ASP A 103 0.52 -6.65 -12.77
N PRO A 104 -0.59 -5.93 -12.71
CA PRO A 104 -0.80 -4.47 -12.68
C PRO A 104 -0.74 -3.85 -11.29
N ASP A 105 -0.48 -2.52 -11.24
CA ASP A 105 -0.48 -1.78 -9.99
C ASP A 105 -1.85 -1.84 -9.31
N ARG A 106 -1.88 -2.35 -8.07
CA ARG A 106 -3.07 -2.45 -7.21
C ARG A 106 -2.71 -2.25 -5.76
N THR A 107 -3.63 -1.65 -5.03
CA THR A 107 -3.59 -1.58 -3.57
C THR A 107 -4.73 -2.41 -3.00
N LEU A 108 -4.42 -3.31 -2.07
CA LEU A 108 -5.38 -4.16 -1.39
C LEU A 108 -5.42 -3.80 0.09
N LEU A 109 -6.63 -3.70 0.64
CA LEU A 109 -6.88 -3.69 2.07
C LEU A 109 -7.66 -4.96 2.43
N ILE A 110 -7.08 -5.80 3.27
CA ILE A 110 -7.65 -7.08 3.70
C ILE A 110 -8.07 -6.95 5.16
N LEU A 111 -9.35 -7.14 5.42
CA LEU A 111 -9.98 -7.03 6.72
C LEU A 111 -10.50 -8.41 7.14
N SER A 112 -9.72 -9.16 7.96
CA SER A 112 -10.13 -10.48 8.47
C SER A 112 -11.01 -10.34 9.70
N PHE A 113 -12.01 -11.23 9.84
CA PHE A 113 -12.86 -11.36 11.03
C PHE A 113 -12.38 -12.48 11.96
N ASP A 114 -11.25 -13.11 11.64
CA ASP A 114 -10.64 -14.11 12.52
C ASP A 114 -10.15 -13.44 13.80
N LYS A 115 -10.44 -14.05 14.95
CA LYS A 115 -9.93 -13.57 16.23
C LYS A 115 -8.43 -13.78 16.32
N LYS A 116 -7.74 -12.84 16.94
CA LYS A 116 -6.35 -13.03 17.36
C LYS A 116 -6.31 -14.24 18.33
N GLN A 117 -6.05 -15.43 17.82
CA GLN A 117 -5.77 -16.58 18.69
C GLN A 117 -4.32 -16.49 19.15
N ALA A 118 -4.09 -16.77 20.43
CA ALA A 118 -2.76 -17.17 20.91
C ALA A 118 -2.29 -18.32 19.98
N ILE A 119 -1.26 -18.07 19.19
CA ILE A 119 -0.84 -18.87 18.06
C ILE A 119 -0.52 -20.29 18.53
N LYS A 120 -1.45 -21.25 18.34
CA LYS A 120 -1.11 -22.65 18.17
C LYS A 120 -0.98 -22.89 16.66
N THR A 121 0.26 -23.07 16.25
CA THR A 121 0.67 -23.40 14.90
C THR A 121 0.00 -24.68 14.41
N SER A 122 -0.86 -24.60 13.38
CA SER A 122 -0.94 -25.63 12.32
C SER A 122 -2.00 -25.26 11.26
N ASP A 123 -1.60 -25.33 10.01
CA ASP A 123 -2.36 -25.79 8.84
C ASP A 123 -3.33 -24.90 8.03
N LYS A 124 -3.23 -23.57 8.02
CA LYS A 124 -3.89 -22.79 6.96
C LYS A 124 -2.95 -21.82 6.20
N LYS A 125 -1.66 -22.11 6.19
CA LYS A 125 -0.62 -21.23 5.60
C LYS A 125 -0.28 -21.50 4.13
N GLN A 126 -0.90 -22.43 3.41
CA GLN A 126 -0.34 -22.86 2.12
C GLN A 126 -0.80 -22.06 0.89
N ALA A 127 -2.03 -21.61 0.80
CA ALA A 127 -2.51 -20.89 -0.40
C ALA A 127 -2.00 -19.45 -0.50
N ASN A 128 -1.99 -18.69 0.61
CA ASN A 128 -1.50 -17.31 0.61
C ASN A 128 0.04 -17.22 0.58
N LYS A 129 0.76 -18.23 1.13
CA LYS A 129 2.23 -18.25 1.13
C LYS A 129 2.85 -18.32 -0.27
N SER A 130 2.21 -18.98 -1.25
CA SER A 130 2.78 -19.12 -2.59
C SER A 130 2.74 -17.80 -3.39
N TYR A 131 1.69 -17.03 -3.27
CA TYR A 131 1.59 -15.69 -3.90
C TYR A 131 2.53 -14.68 -3.22
N HIS A 132 2.56 -14.62 -1.90
CA HIS A 132 3.47 -13.76 -1.13
C HIS A 132 4.95 -14.11 -1.35
N LYS A 133 5.28 -15.40 -1.46
CA LYS A 133 6.67 -15.84 -1.65
C LYS A 133 7.23 -15.40 -3.01
N LYS A 134 6.44 -15.47 -4.09
CA LYS A 134 6.85 -15.03 -5.43
C LYS A 134 7.00 -13.50 -5.52
N GLN A 135 6.10 -12.72 -4.91
CA GLN A 135 6.18 -11.26 -4.95
C GLN A 135 7.31 -10.70 -4.08
N ASN A 136 7.49 -11.26 -2.87
CA ASN A 136 8.62 -10.89 -2.01
C ASN A 136 9.96 -11.22 -2.67
N GLN A 137 10.06 -12.34 -3.37
CA GLN A 137 11.28 -12.73 -4.07
C GLN A 137 11.60 -11.76 -5.22
N LYS A 138 10.62 -11.39 -6.04
CA LYS A 138 10.79 -10.42 -7.14
C LYS A 138 11.12 -9.00 -6.63
N THR A 139 10.56 -8.62 -5.48
CA THR A 139 10.88 -7.33 -4.83
C THR A 139 12.30 -7.34 -4.27
N LEU A 140 12.75 -8.43 -3.65
CA LEU A 140 14.10 -8.61 -3.16
C LEU A 140 15.13 -8.56 -4.30
N GLU A 141 14.87 -9.26 -5.41
CA GLU A 141 15.70 -9.21 -6.61
C GLU A 141 15.83 -7.77 -7.17
N ASN A 142 14.75 -7.01 -7.18
CA ASN A 142 14.78 -5.61 -7.61
C ASN A 142 15.56 -4.72 -6.64
N ILE A 143 15.47 -4.96 -5.33
CA ILE A 143 16.27 -4.25 -4.32
C ILE A 143 17.76 -4.52 -4.53
N GLU A 144 18.15 -5.77 -4.77
CA GLU A 144 19.54 -6.13 -5.05
C GLU A 144 20.06 -5.46 -6.32
N LYS A 145 19.29 -5.46 -7.40
CA LYS A 145 19.63 -4.76 -8.65
C LYS A 145 19.78 -3.25 -8.43
N ILE A 146 18.92 -2.62 -7.62
CA ILE A 146 19.03 -1.20 -7.28
C ILE A 146 20.33 -0.92 -6.52
N ARG A 147 20.67 -1.75 -5.53
CA ARG A 147 21.91 -1.61 -4.78
C ARG A 147 23.14 -1.78 -5.68
N GLU A 148 23.12 -2.79 -6.53
CA GLU A 148 24.19 -3.01 -7.53
C GLU A 148 24.38 -1.80 -8.45
N TYR A 149 23.26 -1.28 -8.97
CA TYR A 149 23.28 -0.10 -9.84
C TYR A 149 23.82 1.14 -9.12
N LEU A 150 23.37 1.42 -7.91
CA LEU A 150 23.81 2.57 -7.12
C LEU A 150 25.25 2.42 -6.62
N SER A 151 25.74 1.21 -6.38
CA SER A 151 27.15 0.98 -6.03
C SER A 151 28.11 1.33 -7.17
N LYS A 152 27.67 1.12 -8.42
CA LYS A 152 28.45 1.45 -9.62
C LYS A 152 28.36 2.93 -10.01
N ASN A 153 27.19 3.55 -9.80
CA ASN A 153 26.89 4.89 -10.32
C ASN A 153 26.83 5.99 -9.24
N ASN A 154 27.11 5.66 -7.98
CA ASN A 154 27.12 6.54 -6.81
C ASN A 154 25.82 7.37 -6.59
N ILE A 155 25.44 8.21 -7.57
CA ILE A 155 24.24 9.09 -7.52
C ILE A 155 23.49 8.96 -8.84
N SER A 156 22.20 8.58 -8.78
CA SER A 156 21.39 8.34 -10.00
C SER A 156 19.98 8.92 -9.88
N LYS A 157 19.39 9.29 -11.03
CA LYS A 157 17.98 9.71 -11.09
C LYS A 157 17.06 8.48 -11.00
N THR A 158 15.83 8.71 -10.58
CA THR A 158 14.82 7.64 -10.57
C THR A 158 14.57 7.06 -11.96
N SER A 159 14.67 7.88 -13.02
CA SER A 159 14.52 7.45 -14.42
C SER A 159 15.54 6.38 -14.81
N ASP A 160 16.79 6.63 -14.46
CA ASP A 160 17.90 5.80 -14.87
C ASP A 160 17.86 4.44 -14.13
N ILE A 161 17.51 4.49 -12.85
CA ILE A 161 17.28 3.28 -12.04
C ILE A 161 16.07 2.49 -12.57
N ALA A 162 14.97 3.18 -12.91
CA ALA A 162 13.75 2.56 -13.43
C ALA A 162 14.00 1.82 -14.74
N GLU A 163 14.75 2.43 -15.64
CA GLU A 163 15.19 1.85 -16.92
C GLU A 163 16.05 0.60 -16.70
N TYR A 164 17.02 0.69 -15.80
CA TYR A 164 17.93 -0.43 -15.50
C TYR A 164 17.20 -1.66 -14.95
N ILE A 165 16.23 -1.45 -14.03
CA ILE A 165 15.49 -2.56 -13.42
C ILE A 165 14.24 -2.96 -14.21
N GLY A 166 13.91 -2.25 -15.31
CA GLY A 166 12.74 -2.52 -16.15
C GLY A 166 11.40 -2.25 -15.46
N LEU A 167 11.32 -1.24 -14.57
CA LEU A 167 10.12 -0.90 -13.84
C LEU A 167 9.63 0.51 -14.15
N SER A 168 8.33 0.76 -13.91
CA SER A 168 7.77 2.10 -14.03
C SER A 168 8.36 3.06 -12.98
N LEU A 169 8.44 4.37 -13.31
CA LEU A 169 8.93 5.41 -12.40
C LEU A 169 8.26 5.41 -11.03
N PRO A 170 6.90 5.29 -10.94
CA PRO A 170 6.22 5.25 -9.65
C PRO A 170 6.64 4.05 -8.80
N ARG A 171 6.77 2.87 -9.42
CA ARG A 171 7.18 1.65 -8.74
C ARG A 171 8.61 1.74 -8.22
N THR A 172 9.51 2.22 -9.05
CA THR A 172 10.92 2.43 -8.65
C THR A 172 11.01 3.39 -7.47
N ARG A 173 10.22 4.49 -7.48
CA ARG A 173 10.16 5.42 -6.34
C ARG A 173 9.63 4.77 -5.06
N ALA A 174 8.63 3.90 -5.16
CA ALA A 174 8.10 3.17 -4.01
C ALA A 174 9.17 2.26 -3.40
N ILE A 175 9.85 1.46 -4.22
CA ILE A 175 10.92 0.56 -3.77
C ILE A 175 12.08 1.36 -3.15
N LEU A 176 12.54 2.44 -3.79
CA LEU A 176 13.63 3.28 -3.31
C LEU A 176 13.37 3.89 -1.93
N LYS A 177 12.12 4.18 -1.60
CA LYS A 177 11.72 4.68 -0.27
C LYS A 177 11.72 3.60 0.82
N GLU A 178 11.59 2.34 0.44
CA GLU A 178 11.55 1.21 1.36
C GLU A 178 12.93 0.61 1.65
N ILE A 179 13.96 0.99 0.88
CA ILE A 179 15.34 0.49 1.08
C ILE A 179 16.03 1.34 2.16
N PRO A 180 16.40 0.77 3.32
CA PRO A 180 16.92 1.54 4.45
C PRO A 180 18.24 2.25 4.18
N ASP A 181 19.10 1.66 3.35
CA ASP A 181 20.44 2.12 2.99
C ASP A 181 20.46 3.00 1.73
N VAL A 182 19.30 3.40 1.22
CA VAL A 182 19.19 4.30 0.06
C VAL A 182 18.52 5.60 0.48
N SER A 183 19.16 6.73 0.23
CA SER A 183 18.62 8.04 0.56
C SER A 183 18.48 8.97 -0.63
N PRO A 184 17.48 9.86 -0.58
CA PRO A 184 17.28 10.86 -1.62
C PRO A 184 18.25 12.05 -1.41
N ILE A 185 18.75 12.58 -2.52
CA ILE A 185 19.52 13.83 -2.58
C ILE A 185 18.77 14.81 -3.46
N GLY A 186 18.60 16.05 -3.00
CA GLY A 186 17.89 17.13 -3.71
C GLY A 186 16.37 17.09 -3.54
N ASN A 187 15.70 18.13 -4.04
CA ASN A 187 14.27 18.36 -3.86
C ASN A 187 13.47 18.15 -5.16
N ASN A 188 12.25 17.63 -5.03
CA ASN A 188 11.21 17.53 -6.06
C ASN A 188 11.69 16.95 -7.42
N SER A 189 11.70 17.77 -8.48
CA SER A 189 12.01 17.35 -9.86
C SER A 189 13.48 16.91 -10.07
N ASN A 190 14.40 17.36 -9.21
CA ASN A 190 15.84 17.03 -9.28
C ASN A 190 16.26 15.97 -8.27
N ARG A 191 15.33 15.20 -7.70
CA ARG A 191 15.64 14.14 -6.74
C ARG A 191 16.48 13.04 -7.38
N LYS A 192 17.64 12.79 -6.78
CA LYS A 192 18.53 11.68 -7.08
C LYS A 192 18.64 10.76 -5.87
N TRP A 193 19.21 9.60 -6.04
CA TRP A 193 19.34 8.57 -5.00
C TRP A 193 20.76 8.10 -4.88
N THR A 194 21.19 7.79 -3.66
CA THR A 194 22.53 7.27 -3.35
C THR A 194 22.44 6.20 -2.28
N LEU A 195 23.43 5.28 -2.28
CA LEU A 195 23.67 4.36 -1.17
C LEU A 195 24.35 5.12 -0.03
N GLN A 196 23.84 4.96 1.18
CA GLN A 196 24.53 5.37 2.40
C GLN A 196 25.62 4.33 2.70
N LYS A 197 26.85 4.82 2.92
CA LYS A 197 27.97 3.99 3.39
C LYS A 197 27.87 3.74 4.89
#